data_9d58b34b684d45a2f506823ffe912163
#
_entry.id   9d58b34b684d45a2f506823ffe912163
#
_cell.length_a   1.000
_cell.length_b   1.000
_cell.length_c   1.000
_cell.angle_alpha   90.00
_cell.angle_beta   90.00
_cell.angle_gamma   90.00
#
_symmetry.space_group_name_H-M   'P 1'
#
loop_
_entity.id
_entity.type
_entity.pdbx_description
1 polymer ?
#
loop_
_entity_poly.entity_id
_entity_poly.type
_entity_poly.pdbx_seq_one_letter_code
_entity_poly.pdbx_strand_id
1 'polypeptide(L)'
;MESTLAVAQSTSSPAHEPAKSAAPSRVCLITLGGELFAIDLRHVREVFELESITSVPGMPASLVGVANLRGTVVPLADLRPALGVSSAAPSKYAVVVRHGQQQVGILIDTVPEIRTIHQDDLLAASTQGVAESRPFLSGLVKIEERMSGMVEVPKLLACVEGY
;
A
#
# COMPACT_ATOMS: atom_id res chain seq x y z
N MET A 1 -13.08 40.98 34.32
CA MET A 1 -13.11 40.44 33.99
C MET A 1 -13.10 39.80 33.37
N GLU A 2 -13.10 39.59 33.13
CA GLU A 2 -12.97 38.76 32.58
C GLU A 2 -12.89 38.03 31.92
N SER A 3 -12.77 38.20 31.98
CA SER A 3 -12.52 37.34 31.41
C SER A 3 -12.55 36.65 30.95
N THR A 4 -12.48 36.65 31.05
CA THR A 4 -12.33 35.76 30.70
C THR A 4 -12.40 35.12 30.06
N LEU A 5 -12.27 35.18 29.94
CA LEU A 5 -12.12 34.36 29.40
C LEU A 5 -12.06 33.68 28.85
N ALA A 6 -11.95 33.93 29.01
CA ALA A 6 -11.67 33.10 28.60
C ALA A 6 -11.63 32.36 28.18
N VAL A 7 -11.64 32.33 28.15
CA VAL A 7 -11.40 31.42 27.94
C VAL A 7 -11.46 30.71 27.39
N ALA A 8 -11.51 30.73 27.29
CA ALA A 8 -11.34 29.85 26.93
C ALA A 8 -11.39 29.26 26.38
N GLN A 9 -11.33 29.26 26.21
CA GLN A 9 -11.14 28.47 25.77
C GLN A 9 -11.05 27.70 25.41
N SER A 10 -11.04 27.91 25.47
CA SER A 10 -10.69 26.95 25.30
C SER A 10 -10.79 26.21 24.96
N THR A 11 -10.86 26.29 24.87
CA THR A 11 -10.71 25.35 24.69
C THR A 11 -10.77 24.63 24.18
N SER A 12 -10.74 24.64 24.02
CA SER A 12 -10.57 23.74 23.70
C SER A 12 -10.52 23.03 23.28
N SER A 13 -10.42 22.96 23.16
CA SER A 13 -10.15 22.08 22.95
C SER A 13 -10.08 21.38 22.54
N PRO A 14 -10.07 21.27 22.51
CA PRO A 14 -9.78 20.42 22.21
C PRO A 14 -9.70 19.80 21.65
N ALA A 15 -9.72 19.57 21.57
CA ALA A 15 -9.58 18.83 21.18
C ALA A 15 -9.61 18.25 20.59
N HIS A 16 -9.68 18.03 20.34
CA HIS A 16 -9.66 17.42 19.95
C HIS A 16 -9.62 16.71 19.34
N GLU A 17 -9.19 16.57 19.50
CA GLU A 17 -9.17 15.93 19.08
C GLU A 17 -9.31 15.59 18.12
N PRO A 18 -9.42 15.27 18.19
CA PRO A 18 -9.88 14.79 16.91
C PRO A 18 -9.19 15.24 15.70
N ALA A 19 -8.50 16.03 15.87
CA ALA A 19 -7.76 16.54 14.75
C ALA A 19 -7.11 15.44 13.95
N LYS A 20 -6.65 14.42 14.59
CA LYS A 20 -6.01 13.34 13.89
C LYS A 20 -6.92 12.70 12.88
N SER A 21 -8.16 12.57 13.20
CA SER A 21 -9.08 11.92 12.27
C SER A 21 -9.42 12.82 11.11
N ALA A 22 -9.16 14.10 11.24
CA ALA A 22 -9.53 15.03 10.19
C ALA A 22 -8.61 14.98 8.99
N ALA A 23 -7.36 14.55 9.17
CA ALA A 23 -6.40 14.60 8.09
C ALA A 23 -6.62 13.45 7.11
N PRO A 24 -6.98 13.75 5.85
CA PRO A 24 -7.11 12.69 4.87
C PRO A 24 -5.74 12.14 4.49
N SER A 25 -5.74 10.90 4.05
CA SER A 25 -4.55 10.24 3.54
C SER A 25 -4.73 9.97 2.06
N ARG A 26 -3.62 9.87 1.36
CA ARG A 26 -3.66 9.54 -0.06
C ARG A 26 -3.07 8.16 -0.25
N VAL A 27 -3.70 7.39 -1.11
CA VAL A 27 -3.27 6.04 -1.41
C VAL A 27 -3.12 5.86 -2.90
N CYS A 28 -2.25 4.93 -3.25
CA CYS A 28 -2.09 4.45 -4.61
C CYS A 28 -2.95 3.19 -4.72
N LEU A 29 -3.95 3.23 -5.57
CA LEU A 29 -4.88 2.12 -5.72
C LEU A 29 -4.43 1.26 -6.88
N ILE A 30 -4.07 0.02 -6.58
CA ILE A 30 -3.54 -0.90 -7.58
C ILE A 30 -4.50 -2.06 -7.78
N THR A 31 -4.40 -2.68 -8.95
CA THR A 31 -5.22 -3.84 -9.30
C THR A 31 -4.30 -5.05 -9.46
N LEU A 32 -4.65 -6.11 -8.75
CA LEU A 32 -3.93 -7.38 -8.82
C LEU A 32 -4.95 -8.48 -9.00
N GLY A 33 -4.91 -9.13 -10.18
CA GLY A 33 -5.85 -10.21 -10.44
C GLY A 33 -7.30 -9.79 -10.38
N GLY A 34 -7.57 -8.53 -10.70
CA GLY A 34 -8.92 -8.01 -10.68
C GLY A 34 -9.37 -7.46 -9.34
N GLU A 35 -8.57 -7.61 -8.30
CA GLU A 35 -8.90 -7.07 -6.97
C GLU A 35 -8.13 -5.80 -6.71
N LEU A 36 -8.72 -4.95 -5.90
CA LEU A 36 -8.11 -3.65 -5.58
C LEU A 36 -7.37 -3.71 -4.26
N PHE A 37 -6.22 -3.08 -4.26
CA PHE A 37 -5.39 -2.94 -3.05
C PHE A 37 -4.91 -1.51 -2.97
N ALA A 38 -4.77 -1.01 -1.76
CA ALA A 38 -4.36 0.37 -1.53
C ALA A 38 -3.00 0.40 -0.85
N ILE A 39 -2.13 1.26 -1.34
CA ILE A 39 -0.80 1.44 -0.77
C ILE A 39 -0.69 2.89 -0.34
N ASP A 40 -0.22 3.13 0.88
CA ASP A 40 0.00 4.49 1.35
C ASP A 40 0.95 5.19 0.38
N LEU A 41 0.51 6.34 -0.14
CA LEU A 41 1.27 7.05 -1.16
C LEU A 41 2.65 7.45 -0.68
N ARG A 42 2.84 7.58 0.62
CA ARG A 42 4.15 7.94 1.17
C ARG A 42 5.21 6.89 0.87
N HIS A 43 4.81 5.66 0.63
CA HIS A 43 5.75 4.58 0.34
C HIS A 43 5.95 4.36 -1.15
N VAL A 44 5.22 5.05 -1.99
CA VAL A 44 5.29 4.85 -3.44
C VAL A 44 6.33 5.79 -4.01
N ARG A 45 7.28 5.21 -4.73
CA ARG A 45 8.33 6.00 -5.38
C ARG A 45 7.95 6.39 -6.78
N GLU A 46 7.53 5.41 -7.56
CA GLU A 46 7.16 5.67 -8.95
C GLU A 46 6.47 4.44 -9.51
N VAL A 47 5.88 4.64 -10.68
CA VAL A 47 5.23 3.59 -11.45
C VAL A 47 5.92 3.60 -12.81
N PHE A 48 6.21 2.42 -13.34
CA PHE A 48 6.81 2.35 -14.65
C PHE A 48 6.22 1.21 -15.45
N GLU A 49 6.32 1.35 -16.76
CA GLU A 49 5.86 0.31 -17.68
C GLU A 49 6.97 -0.72 -17.83
N LEU A 50 6.58 -1.98 -17.70
CA LEU A 50 7.56 -3.06 -17.78
C LEU A 50 7.92 -3.32 -19.24
N GLU A 51 9.21 -3.28 -19.52
CA GLU A 51 9.69 -3.66 -20.84
C GLU A 51 10.22 -5.10 -20.83
N SER A 52 10.93 -5.44 -19.79
CA SER A 52 11.44 -6.79 -19.65
C SER A 52 11.76 -7.07 -18.19
N ILE A 53 11.71 -8.34 -17.86
CA ILE A 53 12.08 -8.81 -16.52
C ILE A 53 13.22 -9.79 -16.69
N THR A 54 14.29 -9.54 -15.97
CA THR A 54 15.44 -10.44 -16.00
C THR A 54 15.36 -11.38 -14.82
N SER A 55 15.25 -12.68 -15.09
CA SER A 55 15.24 -13.68 -14.04
C SER A 55 16.63 -13.82 -13.45
N VAL A 56 16.70 -13.99 -12.13
CA VAL A 56 17.95 -14.17 -11.43
C VAL A 56 17.89 -15.50 -10.70
N PRO A 57 18.81 -16.42 -10.98
CA PRO A 57 18.79 -17.73 -10.30
C PRO A 57 18.97 -17.56 -8.79
N GLY A 58 18.26 -18.36 -8.02
CA GLY A 58 18.40 -18.35 -6.58
C GLY A 58 17.59 -17.29 -5.87
N MET A 59 16.75 -16.54 -6.58
CA MET A 59 15.89 -15.58 -5.91
C MET A 59 14.81 -16.29 -5.10
N PRO A 60 14.34 -15.65 -4.02
CA PRO A 60 13.19 -16.18 -3.30
C PRO A 60 11.98 -16.33 -4.21
N ALA A 61 11.08 -17.24 -3.86
CA ALA A 61 9.93 -17.53 -4.71
C ALA A 61 9.01 -16.33 -4.89
N SER A 62 9.02 -15.40 -3.96
CA SER A 62 8.18 -14.19 -4.05
C SER A 62 8.71 -13.20 -5.08
N LEU A 63 9.94 -13.33 -5.52
CA LEU A 63 10.53 -12.43 -6.50
C LEU A 63 10.59 -13.15 -7.85
N VAL A 64 10.21 -12.41 -8.89
CA VAL A 64 10.19 -12.98 -10.24
C VAL A 64 11.40 -12.59 -11.06
N GLY A 65 12.16 -11.60 -10.60
CA GLY A 65 13.33 -11.15 -11.32
C GLY A 65 13.68 -9.74 -10.95
N VAL A 66 14.40 -9.06 -11.81
CA VAL A 66 14.79 -7.68 -11.60
C VAL A 66 14.53 -6.89 -12.87
N ALA A 67 14.38 -5.58 -12.72
CA ALA A 67 14.28 -4.65 -13.83
C ALA A 67 15.27 -3.52 -13.61
N ASN A 68 15.77 -3.00 -14.71
CA ASN A 68 16.65 -1.82 -14.64
C ASN A 68 15.78 -0.59 -14.80
N LEU A 69 15.84 0.27 -13.79
CA LEU A 69 15.05 1.49 -13.78
C LEU A 69 16.01 2.65 -13.67
N ARG A 70 16.28 3.31 -14.79
CA ARG A 70 17.16 4.48 -14.81
C ARG A 70 18.52 4.19 -14.20
N GLY A 71 19.06 3.02 -14.55
CA GLY A 71 20.37 2.63 -14.06
C GLY A 71 20.36 1.96 -12.69
N THR A 72 19.20 1.85 -12.06
CA THR A 72 19.06 1.17 -10.78
C THR A 72 18.34 -0.15 -10.98
N VAL A 73 18.91 -1.21 -10.44
CA VAL A 73 18.31 -2.54 -10.52
C VAL A 73 17.34 -2.68 -9.36
N VAL A 74 16.09 -2.99 -9.70
CA VAL A 74 15.00 -3.09 -8.72
C VAL A 74 14.46 -4.50 -8.77
N PRO A 75 14.39 -5.21 -7.63
CA PRO A 75 13.76 -6.53 -7.62
C PRO A 75 12.26 -6.38 -7.81
N LEU A 76 11.66 -7.37 -8.47
CA LEU A 76 10.25 -7.35 -8.81
C LEU A 76 9.53 -8.49 -8.12
N ALA A 77 8.41 -8.19 -7.50
CA ALA A 77 7.60 -9.16 -6.78
C ALA A 77 6.24 -9.29 -7.43
N ASP A 78 5.75 -10.51 -7.55
CA ASP A 78 4.39 -10.79 -7.97
C ASP A 78 3.62 -11.24 -6.73
N LEU A 79 2.73 -10.41 -6.25
CA LEU A 79 1.99 -10.69 -5.04
C LEU A 79 0.73 -11.52 -5.27
N ARG A 80 0.36 -11.73 -6.54
CA ARG A 80 -0.89 -12.42 -6.85
C ARG A 80 -0.97 -13.83 -6.27
N PRO A 81 0.09 -14.64 -6.35
CA PRO A 81 0.00 -15.96 -5.72
C PRO A 81 -0.20 -15.89 -4.21
N ALA A 82 0.51 -14.97 -3.55
CA ALA A 82 0.39 -14.86 -2.09
C ALA A 82 -0.97 -14.33 -1.67
N LEU A 83 -1.63 -13.58 -2.54
CA LEU A 83 -2.96 -13.05 -2.24
C LEU A 83 -4.07 -13.98 -2.69
N GLY A 84 -3.73 -15.03 -3.39
CA GLY A 84 -4.76 -15.97 -3.87
C GLY A 84 -5.61 -15.38 -4.97
N VAL A 85 -5.09 -14.41 -5.71
CA VAL A 85 -5.83 -13.81 -6.82
C VAL A 85 -5.27 -14.32 -8.13
N SER A 86 -6.04 -14.11 -9.20
CA SER A 86 -5.70 -14.63 -10.51
C SER A 86 -4.40 -14.01 -11.03
N SER A 87 -3.53 -14.83 -11.61
CA SER A 87 -2.31 -14.35 -12.23
C SER A 87 -2.24 -14.78 -13.69
N ALA A 88 -3.41 -14.97 -14.31
CA ALA A 88 -3.45 -15.46 -15.69
C ALA A 88 -2.93 -14.44 -16.68
N ALA A 89 -3.15 -13.16 -16.46
CA ALA A 89 -2.72 -12.13 -17.38
C ALA A 89 -1.33 -11.64 -17.00
N PRO A 90 -0.49 -11.33 -17.99
CA PRO A 90 0.82 -10.76 -17.67
C PRO A 90 0.67 -9.34 -17.13
N SER A 91 1.56 -8.98 -16.21
CA SER A 91 1.59 -7.63 -15.68
C SER A 91 2.29 -6.71 -16.67
N LYS A 92 1.77 -5.50 -16.82
CA LYS A 92 2.34 -4.51 -17.73
C LYS A 92 3.05 -3.38 -17.00
N TYR A 93 2.79 -3.24 -15.72
CA TYR A 93 3.33 -2.12 -14.95
C TYR A 93 3.89 -2.63 -13.64
N ALA A 94 4.72 -1.82 -13.03
CA ALA A 94 5.22 -2.08 -11.69
C ALA A 94 5.18 -0.79 -10.89
N VAL A 95 4.80 -0.90 -9.64
CA VAL A 95 4.84 0.22 -8.72
C VAL A 95 5.98 -0.05 -7.75
N VAL A 96 6.90 0.91 -7.67
CA VAL A 96 8.06 0.78 -6.79
C VAL A 96 7.68 1.33 -5.42
N VAL A 97 7.76 0.47 -4.42
CA VAL A 97 7.51 0.88 -3.04
C VAL A 97 8.81 0.83 -2.27
N ARG A 98 8.91 1.69 -1.28
CA ARG A 98 10.14 1.84 -0.52
C ARG A 98 9.84 2.13 0.94
N HIS A 99 10.64 1.53 1.80
CA HIS A 99 10.63 1.83 3.22
C HIS A 99 12.06 1.77 3.71
N GLY A 100 12.57 2.90 4.21
CA GLY A 100 13.98 2.99 4.54
C GLY A 100 14.84 2.83 3.31
N GLN A 101 15.73 1.88 3.33
CA GLN A 101 16.60 1.61 2.20
C GLN A 101 16.14 0.42 1.36
N GLN A 102 15.06 -0.20 1.75
CA GLN A 102 14.54 -1.35 1.03
C GLN A 102 13.52 -0.89 0.01
N GLN A 103 13.57 -1.46 -1.18
CA GLN A 103 12.58 -1.17 -2.18
C GLN A 103 12.33 -2.40 -3.04
N VAL A 104 11.13 -2.46 -3.58
CA VAL A 104 10.73 -3.54 -4.47
C VAL A 104 9.70 -2.99 -5.45
N GLY A 105 9.69 -3.52 -6.66
CA GLY A 105 8.66 -3.21 -7.63
C GLY A 105 7.58 -4.28 -7.56
N ILE A 106 6.35 -3.85 -7.34
CA ILE A 106 5.22 -4.76 -7.29
C ILE A 106 4.58 -4.78 -8.67
N LEU A 107 4.48 -5.97 -9.25
CA LEU A 107 3.82 -6.12 -10.55
C LEU A 107 2.33 -5.86 -10.39
N ILE A 108 1.78 -5.03 -11.27
CA ILE A 108 0.36 -4.69 -11.21
C ILE A 108 -0.26 -4.84 -12.58
N ASP A 109 -1.59 -4.99 -12.61
CA ASP A 109 -2.31 -5.28 -13.86
C ASP A 109 -2.46 -4.07 -14.75
N THR A 110 -2.80 -2.94 -14.14
CA THR A 110 -3.13 -1.72 -14.91
C THR A 110 -2.48 -0.52 -14.24
N VAL A 111 -2.56 0.63 -14.89
CA VAL A 111 -2.06 1.88 -14.33
C VAL A 111 -2.81 2.17 -13.05
N PRO A 112 -2.11 2.48 -11.97
CA PRO A 112 -2.77 2.74 -10.69
C PRO A 112 -3.43 4.10 -10.65
N GLU A 113 -4.29 4.30 -9.65
CA GLU A 113 -4.96 5.56 -9.44
C GLU A 113 -4.59 6.10 -8.06
N ILE A 114 -4.58 7.41 -7.94
CA ILE A 114 -4.37 8.06 -6.65
C ILE A 114 -5.73 8.43 -6.09
N ARG A 115 -5.99 8.04 -4.87
CA ARG A 115 -7.26 8.32 -4.21
C ARG A 115 -7.01 8.89 -2.83
N THR A 116 -7.93 9.74 -2.40
CA THR A 116 -7.92 10.29 -1.05
C THR A 116 -8.87 9.48 -0.19
N ILE A 117 -8.41 9.05 0.97
CA ILE A 117 -9.24 8.33 1.91
C ILE A 117 -9.27 9.06 3.23
N HIS A 118 -10.33 8.83 3.99
CA HIS A 118 -10.52 9.43 5.29
C HIS A 118 -10.50 8.35 6.35
N GLN A 119 -10.33 8.76 7.60
CA GLN A 119 -10.28 7.83 8.71
C GLN A 119 -11.51 6.91 8.72
N ASP A 120 -12.66 7.46 8.37
CA ASP A 120 -13.91 6.71 8.39
C ASP A 120 -13.95 5.61 7.34
N ASP A 121 -13.11 5.68 6.32
CA ASP A 121 -13.07 4.67 5.27
C ASP A 121 -12.29 3.44 5.69
N LEU A 122 -11.51 3.54 6.76
CA LEU A 122 -10.67 2.46 7.21
C LEU A 122 -11.46 1.52 8.10
N LEU A 123 -11.39 0.24 7.81
CA LEU A 123 -12.01 -0.77 8.64
C LEU A 123 -10.93 -1.47 9.44
N ALA A 124 -11.22 -1.66 10.71
CA ALA A 124 -10.22 -2.18 11.62
C ALA A 124 -9.71 -3.55 11.16
N ALA A 125 -8.44 -3.78 11.44
CA ALA A 125 -7.81 -5.04 11.09
C ALA A 125 -8.40 -6.23 11.83
N SER A 126 -9.35 -5.98 12.69
CA SER A 126 -10.03 -7.04 13.42
C SER A 126 -10.83 -7.95 12.51
N THR A 127 -10.87 -7.68 11.22
CA THR A 127 -11.34 -8.67 10.26
C THR A 127 -10.28 -9.77 10.24
N GLN A 128 -10.41 -10.69 11.14
CA GLN A 128 -9.34 -11.62 11.42
C GLN A 128 -8.87 -12.43 10.24
N GLY A 129 -9.79 -12.87 9.42
CA GLY A 129 -9.40 -13.70 8.30
C GLY A 129 -8.42 -13.04 7.35
N VAL A 130 -8.46 -11.72 7.25
CA VAL A 130 -7.58 -11.00 6.34
C VAL A 130 -6.13 -11.06 6.83
N ALA A 131 -5.91 -10.76 8.09
CA ALA A 131 -4.56 -10.70 8.62
C ALA A 131 -3.89 -12.07 8.63
N GLU A 132 -4.67 -13.12 8.83
CA GLU A 132 -4.12 -14.46 8.91
C GLU A 132 -3.74 -15.00 7.56
N SER A 133 -4.56 -14.77 6.55
CA SER A 133 -4.30 -15.33 5.22
C SER A 133 -3.42 -14.43 4.37
N ARG A 134 -3.31 -13.15 4.71
CA ARG A 134 -2.57 -12.18 3.91
C ARG A 134 -1.75 -11.30 4.84
N PRO A 135 -0.55 -11.77 5.21
CA PRO A 135 0.18 -11.16 6.34
C PRO A 135 0.63 -9.73 6.11
N PHE A 136 0.70 -9.26 4.88
CA PHE A 136 1.10 -7.87 4.65
C PHE A 136 -0.08 -6.94 4.46
N LEU A 137 -1.30 -7.39 4.73
CA LEU A 137 -2.44 -6.50 4.73
C LEU A 137 -2.76 -6.08 6.15
N SER A 138 -2.97 -4.78 6.36
CA SER A 138 -3.28 -4.27 7.69
C SER A 138 -4.78 -4.15 7.94
N GLY A 139 -5.59 -4.29 6.91
CA GLY A 139 -7.03 -4.16 7.04
C GLY A 139 -7.67 -3.88 5.71
N LEU A 140 -8.84 -3.30 5.76
CA LEU A 140 -9.60 -2.97 4.57
C LEU A 140 -9.90 -1.49 4.55
N VAL A 141 -10.05 -0.95 3.35
CA VAL A 141 -10.46 0.43 3.17
C VAL A 141 -11.57 0.45 2.13
N LYS A 142 -12.58 1.26 2.37
CA LYS A 142 -13.71 1.39 1.47
C LYS A 142 -13.45 2.55 0.53
N ILE A 143 -13.45 2.26 -0.77
CA ILE A 143 -13.24 3.26 -1.80
C ILE A 143 -14.33 3.10 -2.83
N GLU A 144 -15.23 4.10 -2.92
CA GLU A 144 -16.29 4.11 -3.92
C GLU A 144 -17.10 2.80 -3.91
N GLU A 145 -17.59 2.43 -2.74
CA GLU A 145 -18.42 1.24 -2.58
C GLU A 145 -17.68 -0.06 -2.80
N ARG A 146 -16.37 -0.01 -2.94
CA ARG A 146 -15.55 -1.21 -3.12
C ARG A 146 -14.62 -1.37 -1.95
N MET A 147 -14.40 -2.62 -1.56
CA MET A 147 -13.49 -2.92 -0.48
C MET A 147 -12.11 -3.22 -1.06
N SER A 148 -11.11 -2.56 -0.53
CA SER A 148 -9.72 -2.73 -0.97
C SER A 148 -8.87 -3.16 0.20
N GLY A 149 -7.95 -4.09 -0.04
CA GLY A 149 -7.01 -4.47 1.00
C GLY A 149 -5.97 -3.38 1.17
N MET A 150 -5.70 -3.01 2.42
CA MET A 150 -4.68 -2.00 2.70
C MET A 150 -3.33 -2.69 2.90
N VAL A 151 -2.39 -2.41 2.00
CA VAL A 151 -1.07 -3.02 2.04
C VAL A 151 -0.19 -2.26 3.01
N GLU A 152 0.45 -3.00 3.90
CA GLU A 152 1.39 -2.40 4.84
C GLU A 152 2.79 -2.66 4.31
N VAL A 153 3.41 -1.63 3.75
CA VAL A 153 4.66 -1.78 3.01
C VAL A 153 5.79 -2.36 3.86
N PRO A 154 6.00 -1.93 5.12
CA PRO A 154 7.06 -2.56 5.90
C PRO A 154 6.88 -4.06 6.06
N LYS A 155 5.65 -4.52 6.26
CA LYS A 155 5.40 -5.96 6.36
C LYS A 155 5.59 -6.66 5.03
N LEU A 156 5.19 -6.00 3.95
CA LEU A 156 5.38 -6.55 2.63
C LEU A 156 6.87 -6.76 2.35
N LEU A 157 7.67 -5.74 2.62
CA LEU A 157 9.11 -5.85 2.37
C LEU A 157 9.74 -6.95 3.21
N ALA A 158 9.29 -7.11 4.45
CA ALA A 158 9.78 -8.18 5.29
C ALA A 158 9.42 -9.55 4.73
N CYS A 159 8.21 -9.69 4.20
CA CYS A 159 7.79 -10.95 3.59
C CYS A 159 8.60 -11.28 2.34
N VAL A 160 8.88 -10.27 1.53
CA VAL A 160 9.61 -10.48 0.29
C VAL A 160 11.06 -10.84 0.55
N GLU A 161 11.65 -10.27 1.58
CA GLU A 161 13.05 -10.49 1.88
C GLU A 161 13.29 -11.54 2.96
N GLY A 162 12.25 -11.94 3.65
CA GLY A 162 12.38 -12.89 4.73
C GLY A 162 12.46 -14.32 4.22
N TYR A 163 13.62 -14.76 3.89
CA TYR A 163 13.86 -16.09 3.33
C TYR A 163 15.14 -16.69 3.86
#